data_22e5cd07e82ec2eaa9c1b3c21c4d7b71
#
_entry.id   22e5cd07e82ec2eaa9c1b3c21c4d7b71
#
_cell.length_a   1.000
_cell.length_b   1.000
_cell.length_c   1.000
_cell.angle_alpha   90.00
_cell.angle_beta   90.00
_cell.angle_gamma   90.00
#
_symmetry.space_group_name_H-M   'P 1'
#
loop_
_entity.id
_entity.type
_entity.pdbx_description
1 polymer ?
#
loop_
_entity_poly.entity_id
_entity_poly.type
_entity_poly.pdbx_seq_one_letter_code
_entity_poly.pdbx_strand_id
1 'polypeptide(L)'
;MKIALAESEADIARCQPVMLELRPHLAGQDFVAIVRRQQKTGYLLAYLEDDGEVRSVAGYRFMETLGCGKILYVDDLVTHAANRSTGYGGRLFDWLVEQARAARCHEFHLDSGVQRFDAHRFYLCHGMNIVWHHFSLKLD
;
A
#
# COMPACT_ATOMS: atom_id res chain seq x y z
N MET A 1 -8.63 -16.24 -6.86
CA MET A 1 -8.10 -14.97 -6.35
C MET A 1 -7.52 -15.16 -4.95
N LYS A 2 -6.35 -14.57 -4.71
CA LYS A 2 -5.61 -14.74 -3.45
C LYS A 2 -5.00 -13.41 -3.02
N ILE A 3 -5.06 -13.11 -1.71
CA ILE A 3 -4.32 -11.99 -1.11
C ILE A 3 -3.34 -12.59 -0.10
N ALA A 4 -2.07 -12.22 -0.21
CA ALA A 4 -1.02 -12.75 0.65
C ALA A 4 0.11 -11.74 0.84
N LEU A 5 0.94 -11.98 1.86
CA LEU A 5 2.18 -11.22 2.04
C LEU A 5 3.25 -11.75 1.06
N ALA A 6 4.01 -10.83 0.50
CA ALA A 6 5.16 -11.16 -0.33
C ALA A 6 6.37 -11.36 0.59
N GLU A 7 6.64 -12.60 0.97
CA GLU A 7 7.70 -12.95 1.91
C GLU A 7 8.95 -13.50 1.22
N SER A 8 8.78 -14.25 0.12
CA SER A 8 9.91 -14.74 -0.66
C SER A 8 10.43 -13.70 -1.63
N GLU A 9 11.70 -13.82 -2.02
CA GLU A 9 12.26 -12.93 -3.06
C GLU A 9 11.46 -13.02 -4.36
N ALA A 10 11.01 -14.20 -4.73
CA ALA A 10 10.21 -14.41 -5.93
C ALA A 10 8.89 -13.65 -5.86
N ASP A 11 8.17 -13.71 -4.73
CA ASP A 11 6.92 -12.99 -4.56
C ASP A 11 7.13 -11.48 -4.55
N ILE A 12 8.19 -11.01 -3.89
CA ILE A 12 8.54 -9.58 -3.90
C ILE A 12 8.81 -9.11 -5.33
N ALA A 13 9.59 -9.89 -6.10
CA ALA A 13 9.90 -9.55 -7.49
C ALA A 13 8.64 -9.47 -8.35
N ARG A 14 7.66 -10.33 -8.11
CA ARG A 14 6.37 -10.31 -8.85
C ARG A 14 5.56 -9.04 -8.60
N CYS A 15 5.78 -8.38 -7.48
CA CYS A 15 5.08 -7.13 -7.15
C CYS A 15 5.66 -5.92 -7.87
N GLN A 16 6.90 -6.00 -8.36
CA GLN A 16 7.60 -4.86 -8.93
C GLN A 16 6.87 -4.20 -10.10
N PRO A 17 6.40 -4.94 -11.13
CA PRO A 17 5.75 -4.30 -12.27
C PRO A 17 4.55 -3.43 -11.88
N VAL A 18 3.75 -3.87 -10.92
CA VAL A 18 2.59 -3.10 -10.45
C VAL A 18 3.04 -1.92 -9.58
N MET A 19 4.01 -2.14 -8.70
CA MET A 19 4.53 -1.06 -7.85
C MET A 19 5.17 0.06 -8.67
N LEU A 20 5.81 -0.25 -9.79
CA LEU A 20 6.42 0.76 -10.65
C LEU A 20 5.40 1.72 -11.25
N GLU A 21 4.13 1.32 -11.37
CA GLU A 21 3.09 2.24 -11.85
C GLU A 21 2.83 3.37 -10.84
N LEU A 22 3.04 3.11 -9.57
CA LEU A 22 2.94 4.12 -8.50
C LEU A 22 4.27 4.80 -8.23
N ARG A 23 5.36 4.05 -8.30
CA ARG A 23 6.72 4.50 -7.94
C ARG A 23 7.67 4.32 -9.14
N PRO A 24 7.46 5.04 -10.25
CA PRO A 24 8.27 4.83 -11.47
C PRO A 24 9.76 5.12 -11.27
N HIS A 25 10.12 5.92 -10.28
CA HIS A 25 11.52 6.21 -9.96
C HIS A 25 12.31 4.99 -9.47
N LEU A 26 11.62 3.90 -9.11
CA LEU A 26 12.28 2.65 -8.71
C LEU A 26 12.70 1.79 -9.91
N ALA A 27 12.34 2.17 -11.14
CA ALA A 27 12.78 1.46 -12.34
C ALA A 27 14.31 1.44 -12.41
N GLY A 28 14.87 0.26 -12.72
CA GLY A 28 16.32 0.08 -12.81
C GLY A 28 17.02 -0.09 -11.46
N GLN A 29 16.31 -0.03 -10.35
CA GLN A 29 16.87 -0.28 -9.02
C GLN A 29 16.62 -1.72 -8.59
N ASP A 30 17.36 -2.18 -7.59
CA ASP A 30 17.17 -3.51 -7.00
C ASP A 30 15.97 -3.48 -6.05
N PHE A 31 14.78 -3.70 -6.61
CA PHE A 31 13.52 -3.64 -5.87
C PHE A 31 13.48 -4.59 -4.69
N VAL A 32 13.94 -5.84 -4.89
CA VAL A 32 13.94 -6.84 -3.82
C VAL A 32 14.81 -6.38 -2.66
N ALA A 33 16.01 -5.86 -2.93
CA ALA A 33 16.90 -5.36 -1.89
C ALA A 33 16.29 -4.19 -1.12
N ILE A 34 15.63 -3.27 -1.83
CA ILE A 34 14.97 -2.12 -1.19
C ILE A 34 13.84 -2.60 -0.28
N VAL A 35 13.00 -3.50 -0.74
CA VAL A 35 11.90 -4.05 0.06
C VAL A 35 12.45 -4.78 1.28
N ARG A 36 13.46 -5.63 1.11
CA ARG A 36 14.09 -6.36 2.21
C ARG A 36 14.64 -5.42 3.28
N ARG A 37 15.28 -4.33 2.86
CA ARG A 37 15.80 -3.33 3.80
C ARG A 37 14.67 -2.70 4.62
N GLN A 38 13.57 -2.34 3.97
CA GLN A 38 12.43 -1.74 4.66
C GLN A 38 11.69 -2.74 5.55
N GLN A 39 11.63 -4.01 5.15
CA GLN A 39 11.02 -5.05 5.98
C GLN A 39 11.72 -5.19 7.34
N LYS A 40 13.00 -4.90 7.42
CA LYS A 40 13.74 -4.92 8.69
C LYS A 40 13.25 -3.87 9.68
N THR A 41 12.58 -2.83 9.22
CA THR A 41 12.03 -1.76 10.06
C THR A 41 10.51 -1.75 10.06
N GLY A 42 9.88 -2.85 9.67
CA GLY A 42 8.44 -3.03 9.84
C GLY A 42 7.58 -2.92 8.58
N TYR A 43 8.18 -2.67 7.41
CA TYR A 43 7.41 -2.62 6.16
C TYR A 43 6.89 -4.01 5.80
N LEU A 44 5.63 -4.07 5.39
CA LEU A 44 4.97 -5.28 4.93
C LEU A 44 4.48 -5.04 3.50
N LEU A 45 4.73 -6.01 2.63
CA LEU A 45 4.27 -5.95 1.23
C LEU A 45 3.23 -7.04 1.01
N ALA A 46 2.04 -6.64 0.60
CA ALA A 46 0.95 -7.56 0.27
C ALA A 46 0.59 -7.44 -1.20
N TYR A 47 0.06 -8.50 -1.76
CA TYR A 47 -0.41 -8.51 -3.13
C TYR A 47 -1.72 -9.26 -3.26
N LEU A 48 -2.51 -8.87 -4.25
CA LEU A 48 -3.68 -9.59 -4.71
C LEU A 48 -3.34 -10.18 -6.07
N GLU A 49 -3.44 -11.51 -6.18
CA GLU A 49 -3.28 -12.18 -7.46
C GLU A 49 -4.60 -12.80 -7.92
N ASP A 50 -4.80 -12.79 -9.22
CA ASP A 50 -5.91 -13.47 -9.87
C ASP A 50 -5.42 -14.03 -11.19
N ASP A 51 -5.78 -15.29 -11.49
CA ASP A 51 -5.29 -15.99 -12.68
C ASP A 51 -3.75 -16.07 -12.72
N GLY A 52 -3.11 -16.23 -11.56
CA GLY A 52 -1.65 -16.35 -11.48
C GLY A 52 -0.89 -15.03 -11.68
N GLU A 53 -1.57 -13.92 -11.84
CA GLU A 53 -0.94 -12.61 -12.04
C GLU A 53 -1.23 -11.67 -10.90
N VAL A 54 -0.24 -10.87 -10.51
CA VAL A 54 -0.40 -9.82 -9.51
C VAL A 54 -1.20 -8.67 -10.13
N ARG A 55 -2.35 -8.38 -9.54
CA ARG A 55 -3.26 -7.34 -10.01
C ARG A 55 -3.19 -6.06 -9.19
N SER A 56 -2.90 -6.19 -7.90
CA SER A 56 -2.84 -5.06 -6.99
C SER A 56 -1.80 -5.32 -5.92
N VAL A 57 -1.13 -4.27 -5.45
CA VAL A 57 -0.13 -4.38 -4.38
C VAL A 57 -0.35 -3.30 -3.35
N ALA A 58 0.04 -3.60 -2.10
CA ALA A 58 0.00 -2.64 -1.00
C ALA A 58 1.24 -2.80 -0.13
N GLY A 59 1.86 -1.68 0.19
CA GLY A 59 2.90 -1.62 1.21
C GLY A 59 2.32 -0.92 2.45
N TYR A 60 2.56 -1.49 3.62
CA TYR A 60 1.99 -0.93 4.85
C TYR A 60 2.85 -1.27 6.04
N ARG A 61 2.56 -0.63 7.16
CA ARG A 61 3.23 -0.88 8.43
C ARG A 61 2.32 -0.60 9.60
N PHE A 62 2.59 -1.24 10.71
CA PHE A 62 1.98 -0.91 11.98
C PHE A 62 2.89 0.08 12.69
N MET A 63 2.29 1.09 13.32
CA MET A 63 3.04 2.07 14.10
C MET A 63 2.19 2.57 15.25
N GLU A 64 2.83 3.13 16.24
CA GLU A 64 2.16 3.76 17.37
C GLU A 64 2.61 5.22 17.46
N THR A 65 1.64 6.12 17.59
CA THR A 65 1.90 7.54 17.75
C THR A 65 1.19 8.05 18.99
N LEU A 66 1.71 9.13 19.57
CA LEU A 66 1.05 9.74 20.72
C LEU A 66 -0.32 10.29 20.36
N GLY A 67 -0.48 10.78 19.13
CA GLY A 67 -1.72 11.41 18.69
C GLY A 67 -2.84 10.43 18.36
N CYS A 68 -2.50 9.24 17.85
CA CYS A 68 -3.48 8.30 17.30
C CYS A 68 -3.48 6.94 18.00
N GLY A 69 -2.45 6.64 18.80
CA GLY A 69 -2.24 5.30 19.31
C GLY A 69 -1.73 4.36 18.23
N LYS A 70 -2.12 3.09 18.31
CA LYS A 70 -1.71 2.09 17.33
C LYS A 70 -2.51 2.25 16.04
N ILE A 71 -1.81 2.37 14.93
CA ILE A 71 -2.43 2.54 13.61
C ILE A 71 -1.81 1.56 12.61
N LEU A 72 -2.55 1.27 11.55
CA LEU A 72 -2.01 0.71 10.33
C LEU A 72 -1.84 1.87 9.34
N TYR A 73 -0.62 2.05 8.85
CA TYR A 73 -0.31 3.10 7.88
C TYR A 73 0.03 2.47 6.53
N VAL A 74 -0.66 2.89 5.49
CA VAL A 74 -0.43 2.41 4.12
C VAL A 74 0.55 3.33 3.42
N ASP A 75 1.73 2.80 3.09
CA ASP A 75 2.76 3.51 2.32
C ASP A 75 2.40 3.57 0.83
N ASP A 76 1.90 2.44 0.31
CA ASP A 76 1.67 2.23 -1.12
C ASP A 76 0.39 1.44 -1.32
N LEU A 77 -0.43 1.84 -2.29
CA LEU A 77 -1.59 1.08 -2.72
C LEU A 77 -1.83 1.37 -4.19
N VAL A 78 -1.72 0.36 -5.02
CA VAL A 78 -1.83 0.51 -6.47
C VAL A 78 -2.43 -0.73 -7.12
N THR A 79 -3.30 -0.53 -8.09
CA THR A 79 -3.85 -1.57 -8.96
C THR A 79 -3.26 -1.41 -10.36
N HIS A 80 -2.87 -2.52 -10.98
CA HIS A 80 -2.37 -2.53 -12.34
C HIS A 80 -3.35 -1.78 -13.25
N ALA A 81 -2.83 -0.90 -14.11
CA ALA A 81 -3.63 -0.02 -14.96
C ALA A 81 -4.68 -0.78 -15.80
N ALA A 82 -4.31 -1.96 -16.32
CA ALA A 82 -5.21 -2.80 -17.11
C ALA A 82 -6.38 -3.38 -16.29
N ASN A 83 -6.29 -3.34 -14.96
CA ASN A 83 -7.26 -3.95 -14.06
C ASN A 83 -7.99 -2.92 -13.18
N ARG A 84 -7.82 -1.64 -13.45
CA ARG A 84 -8.54 -0.60 -12.69
C ARG A 84 -10.03 -0.70 -12.97
N SER A 85 -10.83 -0.32 -11.97
CA SER A 85 -12.30 -0.40 -12.01
C SER A 85 -12.86 -1.83 -12.03
N THR A 86 -12.01 -2.85 -11.76
CA THR A 86 -12.44 -4.25 -11.65
C THR A 86 -12.70 -4.68 -10.19
N GLY A 87 -12.47 -3.80 -9.23
CA GLY A 87 -12.69 -4.06 -7.80
C GLY A 87 -11.50 -4.67 -7.06
N TYR A 88 -10.36 -4.91 -7.72
CA TYR A 88 -9.18 -5.46 -7.04
C TYR A 88 -8.63 -4.53 -5.96
N GLY A 89 -8.56 -3.23 -6.26
CA GLY A 89 -8.09 -2.24 -5.27
C GLY A 89 -8.98 -2.18 -4.05
N GLY A 90 -10.29 -2.24 -4.23
CA GLY A 90 -11.26 -2.26 -3.13
C GLY A 90 -11.12 -3.51 -2.27
N ARG A 91 -10.92 -4.67 -2.89
CA ARG A 91 -10.71 -5.92 -2.14
C ARG A 91 -9.43 -5.89 -1.33
N LEU A 92 -8.35 -5.37 -1.89
CA LEU A 92 -7.08 -5.24 -1.17
C LEU A 92 -7.21 -4.21 -0.03
N PHE A 93 -7.89 -3.10 -0.29
CA PHE A 93 -8.20 -2.10 0.74
C PHE A 93 -8.97 -2.73 1.92
N ASP A 94 -10.03 -3.47 1.63
CA ASP A 94 -10.83 -4.12 2.67
C ASP A 94 -10.00 -5.13 3.47
N TRP A 95 -9.14 -5.88 2.80
CA TRP A 95 -8.22 -6.79 3.46
C TRP A 95 -7.28 -6.05 4.42
N LEU A 96 -6.74 -4.90 4.00
CA LEU A 96 -5.88 -4.07 4.86
C LEU A 96 -6.64 -3.58 6.10
N VAL A 97 -7.89 -3.16 5.93
CA VAL A 97 -8.73 -2.74 7.07
C VAL A 97 -8.93 -3.91 8.03
N GLU A 98 -9.14 -5.12 7.51
CA GLU A 98 -9.26 -6.30 8.37
C GLU A 98 -7.94 -6.62 9.10
N GLN A 99 -6.79 -6.41 8.46
CA GLN A 99 -5.50 -6.54 9.14
C GLN A 99 -5.37 -5.53 10.29
N ALA A 100 -5.81 -4.30 10.09
CA ALA A 100 -5.80 -3.28 11.13
C ALA A 100 -6.70 -3.67 12.30
N ARG A 101 -7.89 -4.18 12.03
CA ARG A 101 -8.83 -4.64 13.07
C ARG A 101 -8.28 -5.85 13.83
N ALA A 102 -7.73 -6.83 13.11
CA ALA A 102 -7.14 -8.03 13.72
C ALA A 102 -5.97 -7.66 14.65
N ALA A 103 -5.20 -6.65 14.30
CA ALA A 103 -4.09 -6.14 15.11
C ALA A 103 -4.53 -5.17 16.20
N ARG A 104 -5.85 -4.91 16.33
CA ARG A 104 -6.42 -3.98 17.31
C ARG A 104 -5.91 -2.54 17.15
N CYS A 105 -5.74 -2.10 15.91
CA CYS A 105 -5.42 -0.71 15.63
C CYS A 105 -6.62 0.19 15.95
N HIS A 106 -6.34 1.41 16.37
CA HIS A 106 -7.36 2.42 16.62
C HIS A 106 -7.79 3.10 15.32
N GLU A 107 -6.85 3.28 14.39
CA GLU A 107 -7.11 3.98 13.13
C GLU A 107 -6.32 3.37 11.98
N PHE A 108 -6.77 3.68 10.78
CA PHE A 108 -6.19 3.28 9.50
C PHE A 108 -5.86 4.54 8.73
N HIS A 109 -4.60 4.72 8.36
CA HIS A 109 -4.08 5.96 7.79
C HIS A 109 -3.38 5.74 6.46
N LEU A 110 -3.45 6.76 5.61
CA LEU A 110 -2.57 6.89 4.45
C LEU A 110 -2.46 8.35 4.06
N ASP A 111 -1.47 8.65 3.25
CA ASP A 111 -1.34 9.94 2.57
C ASP A 111 -1.53 9.74 1.07
N SER A 112 -2.12 10.72 0.41
CA SER A 112 -2.27 10.72 -1.04
C SER A 112 -1.90 12.08 -1.59
N GLY A 113 -1.12 12.10 -2.67
CA GLY A 113 -0.76 13.35 -3.33
C GLY A 113 -2.01 14.13 -3.75
N VAL A 114 -1.97 15.45 -3.57
CA VAL A 114 -3.15 16.31 -3.82
C VAL A 114 -3.62 16.27 -5.27
N GLN A 115 -2.74 15.87 -6.20
CA GLN A 115 -3.06 15.76 -7.63
C GLN A 115 -3.71 14.43 -8.02
N ARG A 116 -3.77 13.46 -7.11
CA ARG A 116 -4.31 12.13 -7.38
C ARG A 116 -5.82 12.09 -7.12
N PHE A 117 -6.59 12.79 -7.96
CA PHE A 117 -8.02 13.01 -7.74
C PHE A 117 -8.84 11.72 -7.71
N ASP A 118 -8.54 10.75 -8.58
CA ASP A 118 -9.27 9.49 -8.60
C ASP A 118 -8.99 8.66 -7.35
N ALA A 119 -7.75 8.68 -6.85
CA ALA A 119 -7.41 8.03 -5.59
C ALA A 119 -8.18 8.66 -4.42
N HIS A 120 -8.29 9.98 -4.40
CA HIS A 120 -9.07 10.69 -3.36
C HIS A 120 -10.53 10.22 -3.37
N ARG A 121 -11.15 10.13 -4.55
CA ARG A 121 -12.53 9.64 -4.67
C ARG A 121 -12.67 8.22 -4.14
N PHE A 122 -11.70 7.37 -4.46
CA PHE A 122 -11.66 6.00 -3.96
C PHE A 122 -11.64 5.97 -2.43
N TYR A 123 -10.75 6.73 -1.80
CA TYR A 123 -10.64 6.74 -0.33
C TYR A 123 -11.88 7.30 0.34
N LEU A 124 -12.42 8.40 -0.19
CA LEU A 124 -13.65 9.00 0.34
C LEU A 124 -14.83 8.04 0.20
N CYS A 125 -14.97 7.33 -0.93
CA CYS A 125 -16.00 6.33 -1.12
C CYS A 125 -15.86 5.14 -0.16
N HIS A 126 -14.65 4.86 0.32
CA HIS A 126 -14.40 3.81 1.31
C HIS A 126 -14.52 4.29 2.76
N GLY A 127 -15.05 5.48 2.97
CA GLY A 127 -15.36 6.01 4.29
C GLY A 127 -14.22 6.76 4.97
N MET A 128 -13.12 7.02 4.28
CA MET A 128 -12.03 7.82 4.83
C MET A 128 -12.35 9.31 4.76
N ASN A 129 -11.75 10.07 5.66
CA ASN A 129 -11.84 11.53 5.68
C ASN A 129 -10.44 12.13 5.54
N ILE A 130 -10.36 13.32 4.96
CA ILE A 130 -9.12 14.08 4.94
C ILE A 130 -9.01 14.78 6.29
N VAL A 131 -8.07 14.34 7.12
CA VAL A 131 -7.95 14.82 8.51
C VAL A 131 -6.72 15.67 8.75
N TRP A 132 -5.68 15.54 7.92
CA TRP A 132 -4.43 16.27 8.09
C TRP A 132 -3.89 16.77 6.77
N HIS A 133 -3.07 17.82 6.84
CA HIS A 133 -2.23 18.26 5.74
C HIS A 133 -0.81 17.77 5.99
N HIS A 134 -0.23 17.07 5.02
CA HIS A 134 1.13 16.54 5.10
C HIS A 134 2.10 17.55 4.51
N PHE A 135 3.12 17.93 5.27
CA PHE A 135 4.17 18.85 4.82
C PHE A 135 5.48 18.08 4.64
N SER A 136 6.22 18.40 3.60
CA SER A 136 7.55 17.84 3.38
C SER A 136 8.55 18.92 2.99
N LEU A 137 9.81 18.71 3.39
CA LEU A 137 10.94 19.56 3.00
C LEU A 137 12.01 18.63 2.44
N LYS A 138 12.38 18.84 1.17
CA LYS A 138 13.50 18.08 0.58
C LYS A 138 14.80 18.59 1.15
N LEU A 139 15.69 17.67 1.51
CA LEU A 139 16.99 18.00 2.13
C LEU A 139 18.16 17.75 1.18
N ASP A 140 17.92 17.19 0.00
CA ASP A 140 18.92 16.93 -1.03
C ASP A 140 18.54 17.53 -2.39
#